data_ef621b37313064ed447c8e3e17d90f8c
#
_entry.id   ef621b37313064ed447c8e3e17d90f8c
#
_cell.length_a   1.000
_cell.length_b   1.000
_cell.length_c   1.000
_cell.angle_alpha   90.00
_cell.angle_beta   90.00
_cell.angle_gamma   90.00
#
_symmetry.space_group_name_H-M   'P 1'
#
loop_
_entity.id
_entity.type
_entity.pdbx_description
1 polymer ?
#
loop_
_entity_poly.entity_id
_entity_poly.type
_entity_poly.pdbx_seq_one_letter_code
_entity_poly.pdbx_strand_id
1 'polypeptide(L)'
;MSELEVLTYRPEPAEYAWTFGGAAPVRTVRPGTVLELWTEDCFAGRVRSRDDLVSVVCDFPFLNPQTGPFFVQGAEPGDTLAVHFVSIEPSRDWAASTTVPLFGALTSTHLTATLQPPLPELVWMWQLDRAARTARFTARDSGFVVDLPMDPMHGTVGVAPANLEVRSALVPDAHGGNLDTPEMRAGTTCFLGVNVEGALFSLGDGHARQGEGETCGVAVECAMNTVVVLDLVKGRPTPWPRIESDTHVMSTGSARPLEDAFRIAQADLVQWVAGDHGLSLMDAYQLVSQAVESPLANVCDTNYTCLAKLRKQWLPERGGPLAGVHDRLRDIGRSYLAER
;
A
#
# COMPACT_ATOMS: atom_id res chain seq x y z
N MET A 1 -13.05 17.33 -24.54
CA MET A 1 -12.25 16.86 -23.37
C MET A 1 -10.80 17.01 -23.77
N SER A 2 -9.92 17.54 -22.93
CA SER A 2 -8.48 17.51 -23.20
C SER A 2 -8.03 16.04 -23.24
N GLU A 3 -7.14 15.70 -24.17
CA GLU A 3 -6.51 14.39 -24.25
C GLU A 3 -5.85 14.07 -22.88
N LEU A 4 -6.08 12.86 -22.37
CA LEU A 4 -5.49 12.43 -21.10
C LEU A 4 -3.96 12.32 -21.26
N GLU A 5 -3.20 12.93 -20.39
CA GLU A 5 -1.76 12.73 -20.33
C GLU A 5 -1.48 11.35 -19.74
N VAL A 6 -0.81 10.48 -20.50
CA VAL A 6 -0.42 9.13 -20.07
C VAL A 6 1.10 9.03 -20.08
N LEU A 7 1.68 8.57 -18.98
CA LEU A 7 3.11 8.29 -18.85
C LEU A 7 3.30 6.81 -18.51
N THR A 8 4.00 6.09 -19.37
CA THR A 8 4.40 4.69 -19.12
C THR A 8 5.81 4.67 -18.55
N TYR A 9 6.02 3.95 -17.44
CA TYR A 9 7.34 3.79 -16.84
C TYR A 9 7.54 2.38 -16.28
N ARG A 10 8.68 1.81 -16.65
CA ARG A 10 9.19 0.55 -16.12
C ARG A 10 10.64 0.78 -15.71
N PRO A 11 10.98 0.62 -14.44
CA PRO A 11 12.36 0.81 -13.98
C PRO A 11 13.26 -0.34 -14.45
N GLU A 12 14.51 -0.02 -14.76
CA GLU A 12 15.58 -1.00 -14.80
C GLU A 12 16.04 -1.31 -13.36
N PRO A 13 16.67 -2.48 -13.11
CA PRO A 13 17.10 -2.85 -11.75
C PRO A 13 18.00 -1.81 -11.06
N ALA A 14 18.77 -1.03 -11.81
CA ALA A 14 19.61 0.05 -11.28
C ALA A 14 18.81 1.31 -10.88
N GLU A 15 17.57 1.42 -11.28
CA GLU A 15 16.69 2.55 -11.00
C GLU A 15 15.73 2.26 -9.81
N TYR A 16 15.78 1.05 -9.22
CA TYR A 16 14.96 0.75 -8.05
C TYR A 16 15.32 1.64 -6.87
N ALA A 17 14.32 2.28 -6.28
CA ALA A 17 14.47 2.92 -4.99
C ALA A 17 14.20 1.91 -3.87
N TRP A 18 15.04 1.91 -2.85
CA TRP A 18 14.94 1.04 -1.68
C TRP A 18 14.50 1.79 -0.42
N THR A 19 14.28 3.09 -0.60
CA THR A 19 13.92 4.00 0.48
C THR A 19 12.92 5.04 0.00
N PHE A 20 12.12 5.54 0.91
CA PHE A 20 11.38 6.79 0.75
C PHE A 20 12.27 7.95 1.23
N GLY A 21 12.45 8.98 0.37
CA GLY A 21 13.46 10.02 0.56
C GLY A 21 14.85 9.57 0.12
N GLY A 22 15.72 10.54 -0.12
CA GLY A 22 17.15 10.33 -0.45
C GLY A 22 17.44 9.97 -1.90
N ALA A 23 16.50 9.49 -2.69
CA ALA A 23 16.66 9.19 -4.10
C ALA A 23 16.24 10.36 -4.98
N ALA A 24 16.96 10.56 -6.10
CA ALA A 24 16.57 11.53 -7.12
C ALA A 24 15.30 11.06 -7.87
N PRO A 25 14.41 11.97 -8.28
CA PRO A 25 13.21 11.59 -9.02
C PRO A 25 13.55 11.03 -10.40
N VAL A 26 12.88 9.93 -10.75
CA VAL A 26 13.06 9.28 -12.07
C VAL A 26 12.33 10.03 -13.18
N ARG A 27 11.21 10.67 -12.88
CA ARG A 27 10.40 11.49 -13.81
C ARG A 27 9.68 12.60 -13.05
N THR A 28 9.37 13.69 -13.78
CA THR A 28 8.43 14.73 -13.33
C THR A 28 7.08 14.46 -13.96
N VAL A 29 6.00 14.52 -13.16
CA VAL A 29 4.63 14.28 -13.59
C VAL A 29 3.72 15.42 -13.15
N ARG A 30 2.66 15.68 -13.92
CA ARG A 30 1.67 16.70 -13.58
C ARG A 30 0.50 16.08 -12.82
N PRO A 31 -0.18 16.84 -11.96
CA PRO A 31 -1.49 16.45 -11.45
C PRO A 31 -2.47 16.15 -12.61
N GLY A 32 -3.25 15.08 -12.49
CA GLY A 32 -4.16 14.58 -13.54
C GLY A 32 -3.52 13.59 -14.52
N THR A 33 -2.22 13.33 -14.45
CA THR A 33 -1.54 12.34 -15.30
C THR A 33 -1.94 10.92 -14.90
N VAL A 34 -2.21 10.09 -15.91
CA VAL A 34 -2.34 8.64 -15.77
C VAL A 34 -0.95 8.00 -15.87
N LEU A 35 -0.55 7.24 -14.87
CA LEU A 35 0.72 6.51 -14.88
C LEU A 35 0.46 5.02 -15.12
N GLU A 36 1.06 4.49 -16.17
CA GLU A 36 1.16 3.04 -16.43
C GLU A 36 2.50 2.57 -15.92
N LEU A 37 2.49 1.85 -14.82
CA LEU A 37 3.68 1.46 -14.08
C LEU A 37 3.86 -0.05 -14.07
N TRP A 38 5.10 -0.48 -14.06
CA TRP A 38 5.47 -1.85 -13.73
C TRP A 38 6.28 -1.85 -12.44
N THR A 39 5.97 -2.76 -11.52
CA THR A 39 6.72 -2.96 -10.27
C THR A 39 7.27 -4.38 -10.19
N GLU A 40 8.45 -4.53 -9.62
CA GLU A 40 9.00 -5.85 -9.28
C GLU A 40 8.38 -6.36 -7.96
N ASP A 41 8.52 -7.68 -7.69
CA ASP A 41 8.13 -8.25 -6.40
C ASP A 41 9.10 -7.83 -5.27
N CYS A 42 8.71 -8.08 -4.01
CA CYS A 42 9.50 -7.67 -2.84
C CYS A 42 10.92 -8.27 -2.82
N PHE A 43 11.13 -9.40 -3.48
CA PHE A 43 12.42 -10.09 -3.56
C PHE A 43 13.30 -9.61 -4.73
N ALA A 44 12.94 -8.55 -5.43
CA ALA A 44 13.61 -8.09 -6.64
C ALA A 44 13.72 -9.19 -7.74
N GLY A 45 12.71 -10.06 -7.84
CA GLY A 45 12.66 -11.16 -8.79
C GLY A 45 13.67 -12.28 -8.55
N ARG A 46 14.26 -12.36 -7.37
CA ARG A 46 15.32 -13.35 -7.04
C ARG A 46 14.78 -14.68 -6.54
N VAL A 47 13.58 -14.72 -5.93
CA VAL A 47 12.93 -15.95 -5.47
C VAL A 47 12.10 -16.53 -6.62
N ARG A 48 12.58 -17.60 -7.26
CA ARG A 48 11.99 -18.21 -8.46
C ARG A 48 11.68 -19.69 -8.34
N SER A 49 12.16 -20.31 -7.25
CA SER A 49 11.98 -21.72 -6.98
C SER A 49 11.81 -21.95 -5.47
N ARG A 50 11.42 -23.18 -5.09
CA ARG A 50 11.33 -23.57 -3.67
C ARG A 50 12.69 -23.66 -2.95
N ASP A 51 13.77 -23.63 -3.71
CA ASP A 51 15.13 -23.74 -3.20
C ASP A 51 15.82 -22.37 -3.04
N ASP A 52 15.20 -21.30 -3.52
CA ASP A 52 15.70 -19.92 -3.45
C ASP A 52 15.34 -19.31 -2.08
N LEU A 53 16.10 -19.66 -1.05
CA LEU A 53 15.88 -19.08 0.28
C LEU A 53 16.23 -17.59 0.29
N VAL A 54 15.36 -16.75 0.84
CA VAL A 54 15.52 -15.28 0.89
C VAL A 54 16.86 -14.89 1.52
N SER A 55 17.26 -15.57 2.61
CA SER A 55 18.54 -15.34 3.29
C SER A 55 19.78 -15.66 2.44
N VAL A 56 19.60 -16.37 1.32
CA VAL A 56 20.67 -16.75 0.40
C VAL A 56 20.67 -15.92 -0.87
N VAL A 57 19.48 -15.68 -1.45
CA VAL A 57 19.38 -15.02 -2.77
C VAL A 57 19.12 -13.53 -2.70
N CYS A 58 18.67 -13.00 -1.54
CA CYS A 58 18.41 -11.58 -1.35
C CYS A 58 19.45 -10.94 -0.43
N ASP A 59 19.76 -9.68 -0.67
CA ASP A 59 20.68 -8.89 0.14
C ASP A 59 19.89 -7.94 1.05
N PHE A 60 19.68 -8.30 2.32
CA PHE A 60 19.07 -7.37 3.27
C PHE A 60 19.96 -6.15 3.50
N PRO A 61 19.43 -4.89 3.52
CA PRO A 61 18.01 -4.53 3.57
C PRO A 61 17.36 -4.23 2.20
N PHE A 62 17.94 -4.66 1.08
CA PHE A 62 17.47 -4.38 -0.27
C PHE A 62 16.33 -5.31 -0.68
N LEU A 63 15.18 -5.14 -0.01
CA LEU A 63 13.89 -5.75 -0.29
C LEU A 63 12.87 -4.66 -0.61
N ASN A 64 11.72 -5.02 -1.19
CA ASN A 64 10.66 -4.12 -1.62
C ASN A 64 11.18 -3.00 -2.55
N PRO A 65 11.72 -3.36 -3.75
CA PRO A 65 12.14 -2.36 -4.73
C PRO A 65 10.95 -1.50 -5.16
N GLN A 66 11.13 -0.18 -5.10
CA GLN A 66 10.11 0.78 -5.44
C GLN A 66 10.28 1.30 -6.86
N THR A 67 9.17 1.43 -7.58
CA THR A 67 9.06 2.17 -8.84
C THR A 67 8.80 3.64 -8.52
N GLY A 68 9.74 4.50 -8.90
CA GLY A 68 9.81 5.91 -8.52
C GLY A 68 11.20 6.28 -8.00
N PRO A 69 11.33 7.43 -7.28
CA PRO A 69 10.26 8.38 -6.97
C PRO A 69 9.89 9.29 -8.15
N PHE A 70 8.60 9.63 -8.23
CA PHE A 70 8.08 10.60 -9.17
C PHE A 70 7.97 11.97 -8.51
N PHE A 71 8.52 13.00 -9.16
CA PHE A 71 8.34 14.39 -8.75
C PHE A 71 6.99 14.90 -9.28
N VAL A 72 6.05 15.17 -8.38
CA VAL A 72 4.72 15.70 -8.74
C VAL A 72 4.80 17.22 -8.81
N GLN A 73 4.61 17.77 -10.01
CA GLN A 73 4.75 19.19 -10.25
C GLN A 73 3.75 20.02 -9.44
N GLY A 74 4.26 21.01 -8.70
CA GLY A 74 3.46 21.89 -7.87
C GLY A 74 3.05 21.30 -6.51
N ALA A 75 3.50 20.09 -6.15
CA ALA A 75 3.32 19.56 -4.81
C ALA A 75 4.24 20.25 -3.82
N GLU A 76 3.69 20.75 -2.72
CA GLU A 76 4.38 21.50 -1.67
C GLU A 76 4.06 20.93 -0.29
N PRO A 77 4.96 21.03 0.69
CA PRO A 77 4.65 20.64 2.06
C PRO A 77 3.33 21.25 2.57
N GLY A 78 2.47 20.41 3.13
CA GLY A 78 1.14 20.81 3.59
C GLY A 78 0.01 20.58 2.56
N ASP A 79 0.34 20.07 1.38
CA ASP A 79 -0.65 19.54 0.43
C ASP A 79 -0.97 18.06 0.74
N THR A 80 -1.96 17.52 0.05
CA THR A 80 -2.24 16.08 -0.02
C THR A 80 -2.08 15.59 -1.45
N LEU A 81 -1.29 14.55 -1.65
CA LEU A 81 -1.25 13.78 -2.89
C LEU A 81 -2.38 12.76 -2.87
N ALA A 82 -3.22 12.75 -3.91
CA ALA A 82 -4.23 11.75 -4.14
C ALA A 82 -3.76 10.77 -5.23
N VAL A 83 -3.77 9.47 -4.94
CA VAL A 83 -3.35 8.39 -5.82
C VAL A 83 -4.52 7.44 -6.01
N HIS A 84 -5.16 7.46 -7.17
CA HIS A 84 -6.26 6.55 -7.48
C HIS A 84 -5.74 5.33 -8.25
N PHE A 85 -5.99 4.14 -7.72
CA PHE A 85 -5.63 2.88 -8.35
C PHE A 85 -6.71 2.48 -9.36
N VAL A 86 -6.41 2.62 -10.64
CA VAL A 86 -7.34 2.27 -11.74
C VAL A 86 -7.34 0.76 -11.97
N SER A 87 -6.14 0.16 -12.02
CA SER A 87 -5.97 -1.29 -12.13
C SER A 87 -4.65 -1.74 -11.50
N ILE A 88 -4.66 -2.94 -10.94
CA ILE A 88 -3.46 -3.63 -10.42
C ILE A 88 -3.59 -5.07 -10.86
N GLU A 89 -2.69 -5.53 -11.73
CA GLU A 89 -2.76 -6.86 -12.31
C GLU A 89 -1.39 -7.56 -12.25
N PRO A 90 -1.32 -8.82 -11.81
CA PRO A 90 -0.08 -9.58 -11.86
C PRO A 90 0.55 -9.56 -13.27
N SER A 91 1.83 -9.26 -13.36
CA SER A 91 2.55 -9.23 -14.64
C SER A 91 3.10 -10.60 -15.05
N ARG A 92 2.99 -11.60 -14.17
CA ARG A 92 3.44 -12.99 -14.34
C ARG A 92 2.32 -13.97 -13.98
N ASP A 93 2.54 -15.23 -14.31
CA ASP A 93 1.67 -16.37 -13.97
C ASP A 93 2.14 -17.14 -12.72
N TRP A 94 3.08 -16.57 -11.98
CA TRP A 94 3.61 -17.13 -10.73
C TRP A 94 3.88 -16.02 -9.70
N ALA A 95 3.87 -16.44 -8.45
CA ALA A 95 4.20 -15.62 -7.28
C ALA A 95 4.94 -16.48 -6.25
N ALA A 96 5.52 -15.86 -5.23
CA ALA A 96 6.19 -16.55 -4.13
C ALA A 96 5.69 -16.05 -2.79
N SER A 97 5.65 -16.93 -1.80
CA SER A 97 5.57 -16.55 -0.38
C SER A 97 6.59 -17.34 0.42
N THR A 98 7.04 -16.79 1.54
CA THR A 98 8.10 -17.41 2.33
C THR A 98 7.82 -17.28 3.82
N THR A 99 8.48 -18.15 4.61
CA THR A 99 8.77 -17.86 6.02
C THR A 99 10.23 -17.47 6.12
N VAL A 100 10.51 -16.36 6.81
CA VAL A 100 11.87 -15.88 7.04
C VAL A 100 12.17 -15.99 8.54
N PRO A 101 13.34 -16.52 8.95
CA PRO A 101 13.69 -16.63 10.37
C PRO A 101 13.60 -15.29 11.10
N LEU A 102 12.98 -15.28 12.27
CA LEU A 102 12.76 -14.10 13.12
C LEU A 102 11.86 -13.01 12.50
N PHE A 103 11.11 -13.34 11.45
CA PHE A 103 10.15 -12.44 10.82
C PHE A 103 8.76 -13.10 10.75
N GLY A 104 7.69 -12.28 10.93
CA GLY A 104 6.30 -12.73 11.02
C GLY A 104 5.73 -12.63 12.44
N ALA A 105 4.40 -12.57 12.52
CA ALA A 105 3.66 -12.32 13.77
C ALA A 105 3.78 -13.46 14.80
N LEU A 106 3.99 -14.70 14.35
CA LEU A 106 3.99 -15.89 15.19
C LEU A 106 5.41 -16.42 15.48
N THR A 107 6.40 -15.63 15.20
CA THR A 107 7.81 -15.97 15.47
C THR A 107 8.44 -14.91 16.38
N SER A 108 9.67 -15.16 16.86
CA SER A 108 10.45 -14.14 17.56
C SER A 108 10.89 -13.06 16.56
N THR A 109 10.79 -11.79 16.98
CA THR A 109 11.23 -10.67 16.16
C THR A 109 12.70 -10.37 16.41
N HIS A 110 13.32 -9.57 15.54
CA HIS A 110 14.67 -9.05 15.76
C HIS A 110 14.81 -8.17 17.03
N LEU A 111 13.68 -7.68 17.57
CA LEU A 111 13.65 -6.88 18.81
C LEU A 111 13.45 -7.72 20.06
N THR A 112 12.93 -8.95 19.93
CA THR A 112 12.58 -9.82 21.07
C THR A 112 13.14 -11.21 20.85
N ALA A 113 14.25 -11.51 21.51
CA ALA A 113 14.78 -12.86 21.54
C ALA A 113 13.86 -13.79 22.35
N THR A 114 13.69 -15.03 21.88
CA THR A 114 12.96 -16.07 22.61
C THR A 114 13.91 -17.22 22.89
N LEU A 115 13.53 -18.09 23.85
CA LEU A 115 14.28 -19.32 24.13
C LEU A 115 13.98 -20.46 23.13
N GLN A 116 13.10 -20.19 22.14
CA GLN A 116 12.76 -21.13 21.09
C GLN A 116 13.61 -20.90 19.85
N PRO A 117 13.96 -21.94 19.08
CA PRO A 117 14.57 -21.76 17.77
C PRO A 117 13.67 -20.94 16.85
N PRO A 118 14.22 -20.19 15.88
CA PRO A 118 13.43 -19.59 14.81
C PRO A 118 12.63 -20.64 14.02
N LEU A 119 11.51 -20.23 13.45
CA LEU A 119 10.82 -21.07 12.49
C LEU A 119 11.71 -21.33 11.26
N PRO A 120 11.58 -22.49 10.60
CA PRO A 120 12.36 -22.79 9.42
C PRO A 120 12.06 -21.80 8.29
N GLU A 121 13.09 -21.47 7.53
CA GLU A 121 12.94 -20.72 6.29
C GLU A 121 12.44 -21.64 5.18
N LEU A 122 11.31 -21.33 4.57
CA LEU A 122 10.67 -22.13 3.53
C LEU A 122 10.06 -21.22 2.46
N VAL A 123 10.02 -21.71 1.22
CA VAL A 123 9.43 -21.00 0.08
C VAL A 123 8.26 -21.80 -0.49
N TRP A 124 7.16 -21.12 -0.79
CA TRP A 124 6.01 -21.62 -1.55
C TRP A 124 5.93 -20.89 -2.86
N MET A 125 5.92 -21.61 -3.98
CA MET A 125 5.63 -21.06 -5.29
C MET A 125 4.13 -21.20 -5.56
N TRP A 126 3.51 -20.10 -5.95
CA TRP A 126 2.10 -20.02 -6.29
C TRP A 126 1.93 -19.94 -7.81
N GLN A 127 0.97 -20.64 -8.36
CA GLN A 127 0.56 -20.49 -9.74
C GLN A 127 -0.61 -19.51 -9.81
N LEU A 128 -0.49 -18.50 -10.69
CA LEU A 128 -1.51 -17.49 -10.88
C LEU A 128 -2.26 -17.75 -12.18
N ASP A 129 -3.56 -17.98 -12.09
CA ASP A 129 -4.45 -17.95 -13.24
C ASP A 129 -5.09 -16.58 -13.34
N ARG A 130 -4.56 -15.72 -14.22
CA ARG A 130 -5.03 -14.36 -14.41
C ARG A 130 -6.41 -14.29 -15.04
N ALA A 131 -6.78 -15.27 -15.86
CA ALA A 131 -8.10 -15.34 -16.51
C ALA A 131 -9.19 -15.76 -15.50
N ALA A 132 -8.90 -16.79 -14.69
CA ALA A 132 -9.79 -17.23 -13.61
C ALA A 132 -9.71 -16.35 -12.36
N ARG A 133 -8.71 -15.46 -12.28
CA ARG A 133 -8.40 -14.61 -11.11
C ARG A 133 -8.18 -15.44 -9.84
N THR A 134 -7.38 -16.50 -9.93
CA THR A 134 -7.05 -17.37 -8.80
C THR A 134 -5.55 -17.53 -8.61
N ALA A 135 -5.15 -17.68 -7.33
CA ALA A 135 -3.80 -18.02 -6.91
C ALA A 135 -3.84 -19.41 -6.27
N ARG A 136 -3.10 -20.36 -6.84
CA ARG A 136 -3.07 -21.75 -6.39
C ARG A 136 -2.02 -21.97 -5.32
N PHE A 137 -2.48 -22.31 -4.12
CA PHE A 137 -1.65 -22.84 -3.06
C PHE A 137 -1.44 -24.35 -3.24
N THR A 138 -0.20 -24.80 -3.09
CA THR A 138 0.15 -26.24 -3.02
C THR A 138 0.97 -26.48 -1.77
N ALA A 139 0.43 -27.32 -0.87
CA ALA A 139 1.11 -27.70 0.35
C ALA A 139 2.45 -28.42 0.04
N ARG A 140 3.46 -28.22 0.89
CA ARG A 140 4.80 -28.81 0.68
C ARG A 140 4.86 -30.30 1.03
N ASP A 141 4.17 -30.67 2.11
CA ASP A 141 4.32 -31.99 2.75
C ASP A 141 3.06 -32.85 2.64
N SER A 142 2.08 -32.41 1.84
CA SER A 142 0.85 -33.17 1.58
C SER A 142 0.36 -32.96 0.15
N GLY A 143 -0.65 -33.71 -0.26
CA GLY A 143 -1.31 -33.52 -1.57
C GLY A 143 -2.37 -32.41 -1.57
N PHE A 144 -2.46 -31.57 -0.53
CA PHE A 144 -3.48 -30.53 -0.45
C PHE A 144 -3.20 -29.41 -1.43
N VAL A 145 -4.19 -29.05 -2.20
CA VAL A 145 -4.18 -27.93 -3.17
C VAL A 145 -5.48 -27.16 -3.01
N VAL A 146 -5.40 -25.83 -3.09
CA VAL A 146 -6.58 -24.96 -3.10
C VAL A 146 -6.33 -23.75 -3.97
N ASP A 147 -7.34 -23.33 -4.73
CA ASP A 147 -7.35 -22.11 -5.51
C ASP A 147 -8.04 -21.01 -4.69
N LEU A 148 -7.28 -19.97 -4.34
CA LEU A 148 -7.78 -18.79 -3.63
C LEU A 148 -8.09 -17.69 -4.66
N PRO A 149 -9.17 -16.90 -4.48
CA PRO A 149 -9.39 -15.74 -5.34
C PRO A 149 -8.24 -14.74 -5.18
N MET A 150 -7.76 -14.20 -6.28
CA MET A 150 -6.83 -13.07 -6.25
C MET A 150 -7.56 -11.78 -5.83
N ASP A 151 -6.87 -10.97 -5.06
CA ASP A 151 -7.25 -9.59 -4.71
C ASP A 151 -5.99 -8.72 -4.77
N PRO A 152 -5.53 -8.35 -5.99
CA PRO A 152 -4.25 -7.69 -6.17
C PRO A 152 -4.20 -6.30 -5.52
N MET A 153 -3.09 -6.02 -4.84
CA MET A 153 -2.85 -4.79 -4.11
C MET A 153 -1.37 -4.41 -4.12
N HIS A 154 -1.03 -3.21 -3.64
CA HIS A 154 0.33 -2.81 -3.31
C HIS A 154 0.53 -2.74 -1.80
N GLY A 155 1.52 -3.47 -1.28
CA GLY A 155 1.95 -3.40 0.11
C GLY A 155 2.61 -2.06 0.42
N THR A 156 3.48 -1.60 -0.47
CA THR A 156 4.29 -0.40 -0.26
C THR A 156 3.86 0.74 -1.18
N VAL A 157 3.33 1.82 -0.58
CA VAL A 157 2.87 3.04 -1.28
C VAL A 157 3.18 4.25 -0.41
N GLY A 158 3.91 5.25 -0.92
CA GLY A 158 4.25 6.40 -0.08
C GLY A 158 4.91 7.56 -0.83
N VAL A 159 5.25 8.57 -0.03
CA VAL A 159 5.97 9.78 -0.44
C VAL A 159 7.22 9.96 0.42
N ALA A 160 8.08 10.91 0.10
CA ALA A 160 9.22 11.21 0.96
C ALA A 160 8.76 11.64 2.37
N PRO A 161 9.42 11.15 3.44
CA PRO A 161 9.13 11.54 4.81
C PRO A 161 9.41 13.03 5.08
N ALA A 162 8.86 13.53 6.19
CA ALA A 162 9.16 14.87 6.69
C ALA A 162 10.64 15.01 7.16
N ASN A 163 11.06 16.23 7.40
CA ASN A 163 12.37 16.57 8.00
C ASN A 163 13.60 16.05 7.23
N LEU A 164 13.47 15.81 5.93
CA LEU A 164 14.53 15.22 5.08
C LEU A 164 14.99 13.83 5.57
N GLU A 165 14.14 13.11 6.27
CA GLU A 165 14.42 11.73 6.67
C GLU A 165 14.49 10.81 5.45
N VAL A 166 15.26 9.75 5.60
CA VAL A 166 15.30 8.63 4.66
C VAL A 166 14.84 7.38 5.39
N ARG A 167 13.78 6.75 4.89
CA ARG A 167 13.20 5.55 5.48
C ARG A 167 13.26 4.38 4.53
N SER A 168 13.60 3.20 5.04
CA SER A 168 13.55 1.97 4.28
C SER A 168 12.14 1.74 3.70
N ALA A 169 12.07 1.20 2.49
CA ALA A 169 10.81 0.77 1.88
C ALA A 169 10.05 -0.28 2.72
N LEU A 170 10.72 -0.93 3.68
CA LEU A 170 10.16 -1.94 4.58
C LEU A 170 9.44 -1.35 5.81
N VAL A 171 9.36 -0.03 5.95
CA VAL A 171 8.83 0.61 7.17
C VAL A 171 7.59 1.43 6.88
N PRO A 172 6.42 1.05 7.42
CA PRO A 172 5.22 1.88 7.35
C PRO A 172 5.24 2.99 8.42
N ASP A 173 4.79 4.21 8.02
CA ASP A 173 4.66 5.36 8.92
C ASP A 173 3.70 6.41 8.30
N ALA A 174 3.69 7.63 8.84
CA ALA A 174 2.87 8.75 8.38
C ALA A 174 3.09 9.14 6.90
N HIS A 175 4.26 8.82 6.31
CA HIS A 175 4.55 9.03 4.90
C HIS A 175 3.97 7.96 3.94
N GLY A 176 3.31 6.95 4.48
CA GLY A 176 2.98 5.71 3.79
C GLY A 176 4.03 4.63 4.06
N GLY A 177 4.65 4.08 3.03
CA GLY A 177 5.62 2.99 3.13
C GLY A 177 4.94 1.62 3.08
N ASN A 178 5.48 0.64 3.79
CA ASN A 178 5.02 -0.75 3.79
C ASN A 178 3.76 -0.94 4.64
N LEU A 179 2.64 -0.39 4.16
CA LEU A 179 1.37 -0.42 4.89
C LEU A 179 0.72 -1.82 4.90
N ASP A 180 0.98 -2.62 3.88
CA ASP A 180 0.48 -3.99 3.68
C ASP A 180 -1.02 -4.13 3.95
N THR A 181 -1.77 -3.17 3.44
CA THR A 181 -3.22 -3.19 3.61
C THR A 181 -3.94 -3.68 2.36
N PRO A 182 -4.79 -4.74 2.45
CA PRO A 182 -5.62 -5.19 1.34
C PRO A 182 -6.54 -4.10 0.76
N GLU A 183 -6.68 -2.97 1.42
CA GLU A 183 -7.45 -1.82 0.92
C GLU A 183 -6.67 -0.95 -0.08
N MET A 184 -5.36 -1.16 -0.27
CA MET A 184 -4.55 -0.47 -1.28
C MET A 184 -4.66 -1.17 -2.64
N ARG A 185 -5.87 -1.27 -3.14
CA ARG A 185 -6.27 -2.06 -4.31
C ARG A 185 -6.97 -1.23 -5.39
N ALA A 186 -7.20 -1.84 -6.56
CA ALA A 186 -7.91 -1.18 -7.65
C ALA A 186 -9.31 -0.69 -7.21
N GLY A 187 -9.69 0.50 -7.69
CA GLY A 187 -10.94 1.17 -7.33
C GLY A 187 -10.87 1.99 -6.05
N THR A 188 -9.69 2.13 -5.43
CA THR A 188 -9.50 2.98 -4.24
C THR A 188 -8.61 4.19 -4.54
N THR A 189 -8.73 5.22 -3.73
CA THR A 189 -7.86 6.40 -3.74
C THR A 189 -7.12 6.50 -2.42
N CYS A 190 -5.79 6.48 -2.46
CA CYS A 190 -4.94 6.75 -1.32
C CYS A 190 -4.62 8.25 -1.25
N PHE A 191 -4.71 8.85 -0.07
CA PHE A 191 -4.35 10.23 0.24
C PHE A 191 -3.13 10.24 1.14
N LEU A 192 -2.06 10.88 0.68
CA LEU A 192 -0.76 10.96 1.36
C LEU A 192 -0.40 12.42 1.62
N GLY A 193 0.02 12.74 2.82
CA GLY A 193 0.50 14.08 3.16
C GLY A 193 1.82 14.39 2.46
N VAL A 194 1.88 15.52 1.75
CA VAL A 194 3.12 15.99 1.10
C VAL A 194 4.02 16.63 2.15
N ASN A 195 5.23 16.10 2.30
CA ASN A 195 6.20 16.55 3.30
C ASN A 195 7.38 17.33 2.70
N VAL A 196 7.65 17.12 1.41
CA VAL A 196 8.74 17.79 0.66
C VAL A 196 8.21 18.26 -0.69
N GLU A 197 8.90 19.20 -1.32
CA GLU A 197 8.59 19.64 -2.68
C GLU A 197 8.57 18.46 -3.65
N GLY A 198 7.55 18.39 -4.50
CA GLY A 198 7.36 17.32 -5.46
C GLY A 198 6.84 16.01 -4.87
N ALA A 199 6.53 15.94 -3.57
CA ALA A 199 6.06 14.75 -2.85
C ALA A 199 7.01 13.55 -2.92
N LEU A 200 7.65 13.28 -4.06
CA LEU A 200 8.52 12.14 -4.35
C LEU A 200 7.79 10.80 -4.14
N PHE A 201 6.74 10.63 -4.92
CA PHE A 201 5.87 9.44 -4.86
C PHE A 201 6.55 8.18 -5.38
N SER A 202 6.43 7.08 -4.66
CA SER A 202 6.87 5.75 -5.07
C SER A 202 5.87 4.68 -4.66
N LEU A 203 5.88 3.56 -5.39
CA LEU A 203 5.11 2.37 -5.05
C LEU A 203 5.85 1.09 -5.48
N GLY A 204 5.53 -0.01 -4.82
CA GLY A 204 6.11 -1.32 -5.12
C GLY A 204 5.41 -2.42 -4.35
N ASP A 205 6.08 -3.57 -4.20
CA ASP A 205 5.63 -4.63 -3.32
C ASP A 205 4.20 -5.10 -3.66
N GLY A 206 4.06 -5.67 -4.83
CA GLY A 206 2.78 -6.11 -5.35
C GLY A 206 2.39 -7.48 -4.81
N HIS A 207 1.21 -7.59 -4.23
CA HIS A 207 0.65 -8.82 -3.71
C HIS A 207 -0.51 -9.29 -4.59
N ALA A 208 -0.46 -10.51 -5.12
CA ALA A 208 -1.61 -11.10 -5.80
C ALA A 208 -2.75 -11.42 -4.81
N ARG A 209 -2.41 -11.63 -3.54
CA ARG A 209 -3.32 -11.79 -2.40
C ARG A 209 -2.56 -11.65 -1.09
N GLN A 210 -3.22 -11.04 -0.10
CA GLN A 210 -2.78 -11.02 1.29
C GLN A 210 -3.97 -11.32 2.21
N GLY A 211 -3.73 -12.04 3.31
CA GLY A 211 -4.67 -12.17 4.42
C GLY A 211 -4.49 -11.03 5.42
N GLU A 212 -5.52 -10.69 6.17
CA GLU A 212 -5.46 -9.69 7.23
C GLU A 212 -4.33 -10.00 8.23
N GLY A 213 -3.53 -8.99 8.54
CA GLY A 213 -2.40 -9.06 9.47
C GLY A 213 -1.10 -9.57 8.87
N GLU A 214 -1.09 -10.02 7.63
CA GLU A 214 0.10 -10.55 6.94
C GLU A 214 0.94 -11.48 7.84
N THR A 215 0.27 -12.44 8.46
CA THR A 215 0.73 -13.14 9.68
C THR A 215 2.10 -13.81 9.56
N CYS A 216 2.46 -14.34 8.38
CA CYS A 216 3.80 -14.94 8.20
C CYS A 216 4.87 -13.93 7.78
N GLY A 217 4.51 -12.67 7.55
CA GLY A 217 5.42 -11.59 7.18
C GLY A 217 5.66 -11.44 5.68
N VAL A 218 5.01 -12.27 4.87
CA VAL A 218 5.13 -12.27 3.41
C VAL A 218 3.80 -12.68 2.81
N ALA A 219 3.31 -11.92 1.85
CA ALA A 219 2.08 -12.22 1.13
C ALA A 219 2.30 -13.17 -0.06
N VAL A 220 1.41 -13.16 -1.04
CA VAL A 220 1.59 -13.81 -2.34
C VAL A 220 2.26 -12.79 -3.27
N GLU A 221 3.59 -12.72 -3.18
CA GLU A 221 4.42 -11.67 -3.77
C GLU A 221 4.51 -11.80 -5.28
N CYS A 222 4.22 -10.71 -5.99
CA CYS A 222 4.20 -10.72 -7.45
C CYS A 222 4.55 -9.35 -8.04
N ALA A 223 5.28 -9.36 -9.15
CA ALA A 223 5.43 -8.15 -9.97
C ALA A 223 4.09 -7.76 -10.60
N MET A 224 3.81 -6.45 -10.67
CA MET A 224 2.53 -5.92 -11.10
C MET A 224 2.65 -5.00 -12.31
N ASN A 225 1.59 -5.01 -13.15
CA ASN A 225 1.25 -3.92 -14.04
C ASN A 225 0.18 -3.08 -13.33
N THR A 226 0.46 -1.82 -13.11
CA THR A 226 -0.39 -0.94 -12.31
C THR A 226 -0.70 0.34 -13.08
N VAL A 227 -1.96 0.75 -13.05
CA VAL A 227 -2.37 2.05 -13.58
C VAL A 227 -2.90 2.89 -12.42
N VAL A 228 -2.32 4.09 -12.25
CA VAL A 228 -2.80 5.07 -11.26
C VAL A 228 -3.04 6.42 -11.89
N VAL A 229 -3.93 7.21 -11.29
CA VAL A 229 -4.09 8.64 -11.59
C VAL A 229 -3.62 9.43 -10.38
N LEU A 230 -2.72 10.40 -10.57
CA LEU A 230 -2.23 11.27 -9.52
C LEU A 230 -2.93 12.64 -9.57
N ASP A 231 -3.27 13.20 -8.41
CA ASP A 231 -3.74 14.59 -8.30
C ASP A 231 -3.32 15.21 -6.98
N LEU A 232 -3.45 16.53 -6.85
CA LEU A 232 -3.10 17.32 -5.67
C LEU A 232 -4.30 18.01 -5.07
N VAL A 233 -4.39 17.97 -3.74
CA VAL A 233 -5.29 18.79 -2.94
C VAL A 233 -4.43 19.82 -2.19
N LYS A 234 -4.48 21.06 -2.65
CA LYS A 234 -3.62 22.16 -2.18
C LYS A 234 -4.00 22.66 -0.78
N GLY A 235 -2.97 22.88 0.05
CA GLY A 235 -3.10 23.53 1.35
C GLY A 235 -3.95 22.72 2.36
N ARG A 236 -3.98 21.40 2.23
CA ARG A 236 -4.75 20.49 3.07
C ARG A 236 -3.88 19.30 3.48
N PRO A 237 -3.23 19.36 4.62
CA PRO A 237 -2.37 18.27 5.07
C PRO A 237 -3.21 17.05 5.49
N THR A 238 -2.75 15.87 5.10
CA THR A 238 -3.25 14.58 5.59
C THR A 238 -2.20 13.99 6.52
N PRO A 239 -2.45 13.89 7.84
CA PRO A 239 -1.41 13.54 8.80
C PRO A 239 -1.01 12.06 8.76
N TRP A 240 -1.94 11.19 8.35
CA TRP A 240 -1.72 9.75 8.15
C TRP A 240 -2.31 9.33 6.81
N PRO A 241 -1.82 8.27 6.16
CA PRO A 241 -2.40 7.80 4.92
C PRO A 241 -3.88 7.47 5.10
N ARG A 242 -4.72 7.99 4.22
CA ARG A 242 -6.16 7.75 4.18
C ARG A 242 -6.52 7.06 2.89
N ILE A 243 -7.55 6.23 2.91
CA ILE A 243 -8.01 5.49 1.73
C ILE A 243 -9.50 5.74 1.58
N GLU A 244 -9.94 5.94 0.34
CA GLU A 244 -11.34 6.07 0.01
C GLU A 244 -11.71 5.11 -1.11
N SER A 245 -12.83 4.40 -0.93
CA SER A 245 -13.47 3.58 -1.96
C SER A 245 -14.86 4.12 -2.27
N ASP A 246 -15.57 3.49 -3.20
CA ASP A 246 -16.98 3.81 -3.46
C ASP A 246 -17.85 3.66 -2.20
N THR A 247 -17.45 2.81 -1.25
CA THR A 247 -18.28 2.43 -0.10
C THR A 247 -17.73 2.86 1.25
N HIS A 248 -16.45 3.14 1.39
CA HIS A 248 -15.80 3.43 2.68
C HIS A 248 -14.88 4.64 2.62
N VAL A 249 -14.76 5.31 3.77
CA VAL A 249 -13.62 6.15 4.14
C VAL A 249 -12.81 5.41 5.18
N MET A 250 -11.46 5.46 5.08
CA MET A 250 -10.55 4.65 5.88
C MET A 250 -9.32 5.46 6.25
N SER A 251 -8.86 5.32 7.47
CA SER A 251 -7.59 5.87 7.92
C SER A 251 -6.65 4.76 8.36
N THR A 252 -5.35 4.95 8.15
CA THR A 252 -4.33 4.03 8.61
C THR A 252 -3.62 4.60 9.85
N GLY A 253 -3.06 3.70 10.64
CA GLY A 253 -2.15 4.07 11.72
C GLY A 253 -1.05 3.03 11.82
N SER A 254 0.21 3.47 11.83
CA SER A 254 1.36 2.57 11.88
C SER A 254 2.22 2.88 13.09
N ALA A 255 2.37 1.91 14.00
CA ALA A 255 3.17 2.03 15.22
C ALA A 255 3.42 0.69 15.88
N ARG A 256 4.33 0.66 16.86
CA ARG A 256 4.43 -0.36 17.90
C ARG A 256 4.36 0.33 19.29
N PRO A 257 3.58 -0.22 20.21
CA PRO A 257 2.79 -1.46 20.13
C PRO A 257 1.54 -1.27 19.24
N LEU A 258 0.83 -2.39 18.98
CA LEU A 258 -0.36 -2.43 18.10
C LEU A 258 -1.48 -1.48 18.56
N GLU A 259 -1.64 -1.30 19.86
CA GLU A 259 -2.63 -0.39 20.46
C GLU A 259 -2.42 1.07 20.03
N ASP A 260 -1.18 1.48 19.78
CA ASP A 260 -0.89 2.83 19.31
C ASP A 260 -1.20 2.97 17.83
N ALA A 261 -0.93 1.95 17.00
CA ALA A 261 -1.38 1.91 15.61
C ALA A 261 -2.91 2.03 15.52
N PHE A 262 -3.64 1.27 16.35
CA PHE A 262 -5.09 1.35 16.45
C PHE A 262 -5.56 2.76 16.84
N ARG A 263 -4.98 3.36 17.89
CA ARG A 263 -5.34 4.71 18.37
C ARG A 263 -5.13 5.77 17.30
N ILE A 264 -4.02 5.69 16.58
CA ILE A 264 -3.70 6.60 15.47
C ILE A 264 -4.78 6.52 14.39
N ALA A 265 -5.09 5.31 13.90
CA ALA A 265 -6.09 5.11 12.86
C ALA A 265 -7.47 5.64 13.28
N GLN A 266 -7.90 5.33 14.52
CA GLN A 266 -9.19 5.77 15.06
C GLN A 266 -9.25 7.30 15.23
N ALA A 267 -8.21 7.90 15.81
CA ALA A 267 -8.17 9.34 16.04
C ALA A 267 -8.19 10.13 14.73
N ASP A 268 -7.43 9.68 13.72
CA ASP A 268 -7.42 10.33 12.42
C ASP A 268 -8.77 10.18 11.70
N LEU A 269 -9.41 8.99 11.74
CA LEU A 269 -10.74 8.79 11.16
C LEU A 269 -11.80 9.67 11.84
N VAL A 270 -11.79 9.76 13.17
CA VAL A 270 -12.73 10.63 13.91
C VAL A 270 -12.56 12.09 13.50
N GLN A 271 -11.33 12.58 13.40
CA GLN A 271 -11.04 13.95 12.96
C GLN A 271 -11.45 14.19 11.51
N TRP A 272 -11.20 13.22 10.64
CA TRP A 272 -11.61 13.30 9.24
C TRP A 272 -13.13 13.37 9.10
N VAL A 273 -13.86 12.47 9.77
CA VAL A 273 -15.33 12.44 9.76
C VAL A 273 -15.89 13.74 10.33
N ALA A 274 -15.38 14.23 11.47
CA ALA A 274 -15.83 15.49 12.03
C ALA A 274 -15.64 16.67 11.05
N GLY A 275 -14.44 16.78 10.45
CA GLY A 275 -14.09 17.89 9.57
C GLY A 275 -14.82 17.88 8.24
N ASP A 276 -14.98 16.71 7.62
CA ASP A 276 -15.55 16.62 6.26
C ASP A 276 -17.09 16.46 6.26
N HIS A 277 -17.70 16.04 7.36
CA HIS A 277 -19.14 15.79 7.42
C HIS A 277 -19.89 16.72 8.39
N GLY A 278 -19.20 17.74 8.92
CA GLY A 278 -19.81 18.77 9.75
C GLY A 278 -20.35 18.26 11.11
N LEU A 279 -19.82 17.15 11.62
CA LEU A 279 -20.16 16.63 12.93
C LEU A 279 -19.29 17.28 14.02
N SER A 280 -19.81 17.39 15.24
CA SER A 280 -18.95 17.68 16.37
C SER A 280 -17.94 16.55 16.56
N LEU A 281 -16.77 16.84 17.13
CA LEU A 281 -15.76 15.82 17.40
C LEU A 281 -16.32 14.67 18.25
N MET A 282 -17.18 14.97 19.21
CA MET A 282 -17.78 13.97 20.11
C MET A 282 -18.85 13.13 19.41
N ASP A 283 -19.65 13.72 18.51
CA ASP A 283 -20.63 12.97 17.70
C ASP A 283 -19.92 12.06 16.71
N ALA A 284 -18.86 12.56 16.04
CA ALA A 284 -18.03 11.73 15.16
C ALA A 284 -17.38 10.58 15.93
N TYR A 285 -16.86 10.84 17.13
CA TYR A 285 -16.27 9.81 17.99
C TYR A 285 -17.30 8.74 18.40
N GLN A 286 -18.51 9.14 18.79
CA GLN A 286 -19.59 8.19 19.12
C GLN A 286 -20.00 7.36 17.89
N LEU A 287 -20.18 7.99 16.73
CA LEU A 287 -20.54 7.29 15.50
C LEU A 287 -19.46 6.28 15.09
N VAL A 288 -18.21 6.71 15.06
CA VAL A 288 -17.07 5.85 14.72
C VAL A 288 -16.98 4.69 15.69
N SER A 289 -17.09 4.94 17.00
CA SER A 289 -17.05 3.89 18.03
C SER A 289 -18.06 2.77 17.85
N GLN A 290 -19.24 3.07 17.30
CA GLN A 290 -20.33 2.09 17.13
C GLN A 290 -20.33 1.40 15.77
N ALA A 291 -19.67 2.01 14.74
CA ALA A 291 -19.84 1.60 13.35
C ALA A 291 -18.54 1.24 12.64
N VAL A 292 -17.37 1.52 13.24
CA VAL A 292 -16.07 1.28 12.62
C VAL A 292 -15.74 -0.21 12.51
N GLU A 293 -15.16 -0.59 11.38
CA GLU A 293 -14.45 -1.84 11.19
C GLU A 293 -12.93 -1.55 11.31
N SER A 294 -12.19 -2.39 12.04
CA SER A 294 -10.76 -2.13 12.31
C SER A 294 -9.90 -3.35 11.98
N PRO A 295 -9.72 -3.66 10.68
CA PRO A 295 -8.85 -4.75 10.30
C PRO A 295 -7.38 -4.46 10.62
N LEU A 296 -6.61 -5.52 10.80
CA LEU A 296 -5.15 -5.47 10.89
C LEU A 296 -4.56 -5.61 9.50
N ALA A 297 -3.80 -4.64 9.05
CA ALA A 297 -3.12 -4.68 7.77
C ALA A 297 -1.89 -5.58 7.85
N ASN A 298 -0.92 -5.23 8.70
CA ASN A 298 0.18 -6.11 9.05
C ASN A 298 0.48 -6.09 10.56
N VAL A 299 0.99 -7.20 11.09
CA VAL A 299 1.47 -7.34 12.48
C VAL A 299 2.86 -8.01 12.51
N CYS A 300 3.65 -7.81 11.47
CA CYS A 300 4.96 -8.42 11.26
C CYS A 300 6.08 -7.38 11.11
N ASP A 301 5.79 -6.21 10.59
CA ASP A 301 6.74 -5.16 10.27
C ASP A 301 7.34 -4.44 11.47
N THR A 302 8.29 -3.52 11.20
CA THR A 302 8.90 -2.64 12.19
C THR A 302 7.85 -1.83 12.94
N ASN A 303 6.86 -1.27 12.23
CA ASN A 303 5.60 -0.76 12.77
C ASN A 303 4.45 -1.65 12.30
N TYR A 304 3.51 -1.94 13.17
CA TYR A 304 2.27 -2.62 12.81
C TYR A 304 1.30 -1.63 12.20
N THR A 305 0.51 -2.05 11.23
CA THR A 305 -0.49 -1.17 10.60
C THR A 305 -1.91 -1.65 10.91
N CYS A 306 -2.70 -0.74 11.48
CA CYS A 306 -4.15 -0.88 11.68
C CYS A 306 -4.91 0.05 10.75
N LEU A 307 -6.13 -0.35 10.40
CA LEU A 307 -7.10 0.53 9.75
C LEU A 307 -8.27 0.86 10.67
N ALA A 308 -8.87 2.00 10.39
CA ALA A 308 -10.22 2.35 10.83
C ALA A 308 -11.05 2.61 9.57
N LYS A 309 -12.12 1.81 9.35
CA LYS A 309 -12.97 1.85 8.15
C LYS A 309 -14.39 2.19 8.52
N LEU A 310 -15.00 3.17 7.86
CA LEU A 310 -16.39 3.55 8.08
C LEU A 310 -17.14 3.62 6.76
N ARG A 311 -18.34 3.04 6.72
CA ARG A 311 -19.17 3.02 5.52
C ARG A 311 -19.77 4.41 5.25
N LYS A 312 -19.60 4.89 4.01
CA LYS A 312 -20.13 6.19 3.56
C LYS A 312 -21.64 6.34 3.73
N GLN A 313 -22.39 5.25 3.59
CA GLN A 313 -23.85 5.25 3.75
C GLN A 313 -24.34 5.68 5.14
N TRP A 314 -23.47 5.68 6.15
CA TRP A 314 -23.78 6.08 7.51
C TRP A 314 -23.35 7.53 7.81
N LEU A 315 -22.72 8.19 6.84
CA LEU A 315 -22.20 9.53 7.00
C LEU A 315 -23.16 10.55 6.38
N PRO A 316 -23.28 11.76 6.96
CA PRO A 316 -23.92 12.87 6.30
C PRO A 316 -23.26 13.22 4.96
N GLU A 317 -23.92 14.03 4.17
CA GLU A 317 -23.34 14.55 2.94
C GLU A 317 -22.00 15.24 3.20
N ARG A 318 -21.01 14.99 2.35
CA ARG A 318 -19.63 15.42 2.55
C ARG A 318 -19.40 16.80 1.95
N GLY A 319 -18.80 17.70 2.72
CA GLY A 319 -18.43 19.06 2.30
C GLY A 319 -16.96 19.42 2.50
N GLY A 320 -16.12 18.47 2.91
CA GLY A 320 -14.70 18.70 3.24
C GLY A 320 -13.78 18.77 2.03
N PRO A 321 -12.50 19.07 2.26
CA PRO A 321 -11.52 19.32 1.19
C PRO A 321 -11.19 18.12 0.32
N LEU A 322 -11.41 16.89 0.82
CA LEU A 322 -11.24 15.66 0.03
C LEU A 322 -12.55 15.22 -0.65
N ALA A 323 -13.67 15.96 -0.44
CA ALA A 323 -14.97 15.62 -1.02
C ALA A 323 -14.91 15.59 -2.55
N GLY A 324 -15.37 14.48 -3.15
CA GLY A 324 -15.44 14.30 -4.61
C GLY A 324 -14.10 14.08 -5.31
N VAL A 325 -12.96 14.08 -4.58
CA VAL A 325 -11.64 13.77 -5.18
C VAL A 325 -11.61 12.34 -5.68
N HIS A 326 -12.03 11.37 -4.85
CA HIS A 326 -12.13 9.96 -5.24
C HIS A 326 -13.01 9.78 -6.48
N ASP A 327 -14.20 10.35 -6.48
CA ASP A 327 -15.16 10.23 -7.61
C ASP A 327 -14.56 10.78 -8.91
N ARG A 328 -13.95 11.97 -8.86
CA ARG A 328 -13.30 12.58 -10.02
C ARG A 328 -12.17 11.72 -10.57
N LEU A 329 -11.29 11.21 -9.72
CA LEU A 329 -10.15 10.38 -10.16
C LEU A 329 -10.61 9.03 -10.69
N ARG A 330 -11.61 8.42 -10.05
CA ARG A 330 -12.27 7.20 -10.56
C ARG A 330 -12.85 7.41 -11.95
N ASP A 331 -13.50 8.54 -12.20
CA ASP A 331 -14.11 8.84 -13.50
C ASP A 331 -13.04 9.08 -14.58
N ILE A 332 -11.88 9.69 -14.23
CA ILE A 332 -10.71 9.75 -15.12
C ILE A 332 -10.22 8.33 -15.44
N GLY A 333 -10.06 7.48 -14.43
CA GLY A 333 -9.63 6.09 -14.60
C GLY A 333 -10.59 5.29 -15.49
N ARG A 334 -11.91 5.45 -15.32
CA ARG A 334 -12.93 4.83 -16.17
C ARG A 334 -12.85 5.30 -17.61
N SER A 335 -12.65 6.61 -17.84
CA SER A 335 -12.47 7.16 -19.17
C SER A 335 -11.23 6.58 -19.85
N TYR A 336 -10.12 6.50 -19.12
CA TYR A 336 -8.90 5.87 -19.60
C TYR A 336 -9.11 4.41 -20.03
N LEU A 337 -9.81 3.60 -19.21
CA LEU A 337 -10.08 2.20 -19.53
C LEU A 337 -11.03 2.03 -20.74
N ALA A 338 -11.94 3.00 -20.97
CA ALA A 338 -12.88 2.95 -22.09
C ALA A 338 -12.23 3.28 -23.43
N GLU A 339 -11.05 3.94 -23.45
CA GLU A 339 -10.29 4.31 -24.65
C GLU A 339 -9.29 3.21 -25.08
N ARG A 340 -9.17 2.12 -24.28
CA ARG A 340 -8.24 0.99 -24.50
C ARG A 340 -8.97 -0.33 -24.73
#